data_75b6524d9dd541b052d6348bf6f52511
#
_entry.id   75b6524d9dd541b052d6348bf6f52511
#
_cell.length_a   1.000
_cell.length_b   1.000
_cell.length_c   1.000
_cell.angle_alpha   90.00
_cell.angle_beta   90.00
_cell.angle_gamma   90.00
#
_symmetry.space_group_name_H-M   'P 1'
#
loop_
_entity.id
_entity.type
_entity.pdbx_description
1 polymer ?
#
loop_
_entity_poly.entity_id
_entity_poly.type
_entity_poly.pdbx_seq_one_letter_code
_entity_poly.pdbx_strand_id
1 'polypeptide(L)'
;MKLKKVLSLVLSLLLICSVFVPAVSAVQHEEYPIIYIPGTRNPLYADKNNPSQDNRIWKIGVDVGAVVKEALAPCLKELALGIVRDDYTAYCDELANTVVPLFSKIVLDKNGEASNGSGVEKESASRSYPAKSGNYGFWDYHFVYDWRLSPMDVCHQLKAHIDRVKTLTGKDKVVLIGRCMGANMISAYFTEYYDHAVESVDNIVMYEPSNLGLDILGAIWSGQVSLDDKQLDLFLDYYLTHEDLIQDGDTAELVAALVSILEDIRMLGIATDLVNKLLENVGDNLIPRLLLGTFGSFPSFWSMVGKEYYEDAREFVFAGKEEEYKGFIEKTDDWYYNVMEKLPETMKALEKDGVSIGVLVKYNIPSYPFYTNASQQTDMVSDVYHVSYYATSAPYGETLSDDYINGLADKKYLSPDKMIDASTCIFPDRTWFIRDISHDPFPPSIDKLIKAFIDSHGEMTVFSNEAYPQFLQYNAEADTITPIEAEEPAGNTTGFMKFINDIVRFFKSFFNVIKNLFTK
;
A
#
# COMPACT_ATOMS: atom_id res chain seq x y z
N MET A 1 36.05 12.52 -65.15
CA MET A 1 36.16 11.06 -64.87
C MET A 1 36.55 10.70 -63.43
N LYS A 2 37.43 11.46 -62.78
CA LYS A 2 37.92 11.15 -61.41
C LYS A 2 36.82 11.27 -60.30
N LEU A 3 35.95 12.28 -60.36
CA LEU A 3 34.90 12.51 -59.36
C LEU A 3 33.82 11.38 -59.28
N LYS A 4 33.44 10.86 -60.45
CA LYS A 4 32.44 9.74 -60.53
C LYS A 4 33.03 8.43 -59.94
N LYS A 5 34.35 8.19 -60.09
CA LYS A 5 35.00 7.01 -59.52
C LYS A 5 35.14 7.12 -57.98
N VAL A 6 35.38 8.32 -57.48
CA VAL A 6 35.45 8.56 -56.03
C VAL A 6 34.07 8.43 -55.39
N LEU A 7 33.04 8.98 -56.04
CA LEU A 7 31.65 8.86 -55.56
C LEU A 7 31.14 7.40 -55.55
N SER A 8 31.53 6.63 -56.59
CA SER A 8 31.19 5.19 -56.65
C SER A 8 31.93 4.40 -55.58
N LEU A 9 33.20 4.74 -55.25
CA LEU A 9 33.95 4.09 -54.19
C LEU A 9 33.38 4.39 -52.80
N VAL A 10 32.97 5.65 -52.57
CA VAL A 10 32.34 6.05 -51.28
C VAL A 10 30.96 5.39 -51.11
N LEU A 11 30.16 5.33 -52.18
CA LEU A 11 28.86 4.60 -52.13
C LEU A 11 29.05 3.09 -51.91
N SER A 12 30.08 2.48 -52.52
CA SER A 12 30.39 1.06 -52.29
C SER A 12 30.86 0.79 -50.88
N LEU A 13 31.68 1.69 -50.30
CA LEU A 13 32.10 1.62 -48.89
C LEU A 13 30.92 1.81 -47.91
N LEU A 14 30.00 2.74 -48.18
CA LEU A 14 28.79 2.93 -47.38
C LEU A 14 27.86 1.71 -47.50
N LEU A 15 27.75 1.08 -48.65
CA LEU A 15 26.97 -0.17 -48.84
C LEU A 15 27.64 -1.35 -48.09
N ILE A 16 28.95 -1.45 -48.08
CA ILE A 16 29.70 -2.49 -47.36
C ILE A 16 29.56 -2.25 -45.84
N CYS A 17 29.64 -1.01 -45.37
CA CYS A 17 29.38 -0.70 -43.96
C CYS A 17 27.93 -0.95 -43.52
N SER A 18 26.94 -0.86 -44.39
CA SER A 18 25.57 -1.17 -44.07
C SER A 18 25.26 -2.69 -44.06
N VAL A 19 26.14 -3.53 -44.66
CA VAL A 19 25.99 -4.99 -44.64
C VAL A 19 26.75 -5.60 -43.42
N PHE A 20 27.65 -4.86 -42.81
CA PHE A 20 28.32 -5.22 -41.56
C PHE A 20 27.80 -4.49 -40.32
N VAL A 21 26.52 -4.07 -40.29
CA VAL A 21 25.82 -3.97 -39.02
C VAL A 21 25.68 -5.42 -38.57
N PRO A 22 26.37 -5.87 -37.50
CA PRO A 22 26.02 -7.14 -36.92
C PRO A 22 24.51 -7.00 -36.67
N ALA A 23 23.72 -7.92 -37.24
CA ALA A 23 22.40 -8.16 -36.70
C ALA A 23 22.68 -8.46 -35.22
N VAL A 24 22.51 -7.47 -34.37
CA VAL A 24 22.24 -7.70 -32.97
C VAL A 24 20.96 -8.52 -33.09
N SER A 25 21.10 -9.84 -33.06
CA SER A 25 19.98 -10.71 -32.80
C SER A 25 19.42 -10.13 -31.51
N ALA A 26 18.28 -9.44 -31.62
CA ALA A 26 17.49 -9.20 -30.46
C ALA A 26 17.33 -10.60 -29.84
N VAL A 27 17.99 -10.82 -28.74
CA VAL A 27 17.76 -12.01 -27.94
C VAL A 27 16.26 -11.93 -27.69
N GLN A 28 15.49 -12.82 -28.35
CA GLN A 28 14.07 -12.92 -28.03
C GLN A 28 14.06 -13.50 -26.62
N HIS A 29 13.94 -12.61 -25.63
CA HIS A 29 13.74 -13.03 -24.27
C HIS A 29 12.44 -13.84 -24.23
N GLU A 30 12.48 -14.95 -23.52
CA GLU A 30 11.32 -15.80 -23.36
C GLU A 30 10.29 -15.08 -22.49
N GLU A 31 9.08 -14.85 -22.99
CA GLU A 31 8.01 -14.27 -22.18
C GLU A 31 7.50 -15.30 -21.17
N TYR A 32 7.43 -14.90 -19.88
CA TYR A 32 6.89 -15.69 -18.78
C TYR A 32 5.50 -15.22 -18.36
N PRO A 33 4.62 -16.14 -17.92
CA PRO A 33 3.29 -15.78 -17.44
C PRO A 33 3.37 -14.95 -16.16
N ILE A 34 2.49 -13.94 -16.06
CA ILE A 34 2.43 -13.02 -14.94
C ILE A 34 1.34 -13.50 -13.98
N ILE A 35 1.69 -13.70 -12.71
CA ILE A 35 0.77 -13.97 -11.61
C ILE A 35 0.65 -12.68 -10.79
N TYR A 36 -0.55 -12.10 -10.78
CA TYR A 36 -0.86 -10.94 -9.96
C TYR A 36 -1.47 -11.38 -8.62
N ILE A 37 -0.86 -10.93 -7.53
CA ILE A 37 -1.27 -11.20 -6.15
C ILE A 37 -1.78 -9.88 -5.54
N PRO A 38 -3.11 -9.68 -5.43
CA PRO A 38 -3.69 -8.46 -4.89
C PRO A 38 -3.51 -8.36 -3.37
N GLY A 39 -3.79 -7.17 -2.80
CA GLY A 39 -4.02 -6.99 -1.37
C GLY A 39 -5.41 -7.51 -0.94
N THR A 40 -6.19 -6.67 -0.26
CA THR A 40 -7.50 -7.02 0.33
C THR A 40 -8.67 -7.02 -0.68
N ARG A 41 -8.41 -7.21 -1.98
CA ARG A 41 -9.41 -7.01 -3.05
C ARG A 41 -10.24 -8.23 -3.41
N ASN A 42 -9.84 -9.43 -2.99
CA ASN A 42 -10.63 -10.62 -3.26
C ASN A 42 -11.98 -10.56 -2.51
N PRO A 43 -13.11 -10.80 -3.19
CA PRO A 43 -14.41 -10.79 -2.53
C PRO A 43 -14.53 -11.92 -1.52
N LEU A 44 -15.12 -11.62 -0.35
CA LEU A 44 -15.46 -12.61 0.66
C LEU A 44 -16.95 -12.90 0.65
N TYR A 45 -17.29 -14.14 0.91
CA TYR A 45 -18.66 -14.64 0.96
C TYR A 45 -18.95 -15.27 2.33
N ALA A 46 -20.19 -15.13 2.82
CA ALA A 46 -20.62 -15.77 4.07
C ALA A 46 -20.63 -17.31 3.98
N ASP A 47 -20.84 -17.84 2.78
CA ASP A 47 -20.67 -19.26 2.45
C ASP A 47 -19.76 -19.37 1.22
N LYS A 48 -18.48 -19.71 1.45
CA LYS A 48 -17.48 -19.88 0.40
C LYS A 48 -17.74 -21.03 -0.58
N ASN A 49 -18.65 -21.95 -0.22
CA ASN A 49 -19.02 -23.09 -1.07
C ASN A 49 -20.19 -22.76 -2.01
N ASN A 50 -20.93 -21.68 -1.74
CA ASN A 50 -22.05 -21.22 -2.55
C ASN A 50 -22.00 -19.68 -2.73
N PRO A 51 -20.94 -19.13 -3.40
CA PRO A 51 -20.76 -17.70 -3.56
C PRO A 51 -21.86 -17.09 -4.41
N SER A 52 -22.44 -15.98 -3.95
CA SER A 52 -23.43 -15.20 -4.68
C SER A 52 -23.35 -13.74 -4.27
N GLN A 53 -23.95 -12.85 -5.04
CA GLN A 53 -24.02 -11.43 -4.68
C GLN A 53 -24.76 -11.22 -3.34
N ASP A 54 -25.78 -12.04 -3.07
CA ASP A 54 -26.62 -11.91 -1.87
C ASP A 54 -25.89 -12.34 -0.58
N ASN A 55 -24.84 -13.19 -0.69
CA ASN A 55 -24.07 -13.62 0.46
C ASN A 55 -22.64 -13.04 0.49
N ARG A 56 -22.34 -12.07 -0.37
CA ARG A 56 -21.08 -11.35 -0.37
C ARG A 56 -20.99 -10.49 0.89
N ILE A 57 -19.92 -10.65 1.67
CA ILE A 57 -19.69 -9.96 2.95
C ILE A 57 -18.52 -8.96 2.92
N TRP A 58 -17.77 -8.95 1.84
CA TRP A 58 -16.76 -7.97 1.49
C TRP A 58 -16.90 -7.69 -0.02
N LYS A 59 -17.19 -6.61 -0.46
CA LYS A 59 -17.29 -5.19 -0.10
C LYS A 59 -18.44 -4.94 0.87
N ILE A 60 -18.16 -4.23 1.91
CA ILE A 60 -19.20 -3.84 2.84
C ILE A 60 -20.02 -2.76 2.13
N GLY A 61 -21.15 -3.14 1.54
CA GLY A 61 -22.20 -2.19 1.15
C GLY A 61 -22.98 -1.77 2.40
N VAL A 62 -22.24 -1.43 3.46
CA VAL A 62 -22.79 -0.85 4.68
C VAL A 62 -22.63 0.65 4.48
N ASP A 63 -23.73 1.38 4.54
CA ASP A 63 -23.69 2.83 4.72
C ASP A 63 -22.98 3.11 6.06
N VAL A 64 -21.64 3.22 5.98
CA VAL A 64 -20.79 3.45 7.15
C VAL A 64 -21.16 4.78 7.80
N GLY A 65 -21.61 5.77 7.02
CA GLY A 65 -22.11 7.04 7.54
C GLY A 65 -23.37 6.87 8.40
N ALA A 66 -24.32 6.02 7.96
CA ALA A 66 -25.49 5.68 8.76
C ALA A 66 -25.10 4.87 10.01
N VAL A 67 -24.19 3.89 9.86
CA VAL A 67 -23.70 3.07 10.98
C VAL A 67 -22.95 3.92 11.99
N VAL A 68 -22.05 4.78 11.57
CA VAL A 68 -21.32 5.70 12.46
C VAL A 68 -22.31 6.65 13.17
N LYS A 69 -23.30 7.18 12.47
CA LYS A 69 -24.35 8.02 13.06
C LYS A 69 -25.22 7.27 14.07
N GLU A 70 -25.67 6.07 13.74
CA GLU A 70 -26.50 5.24 14.60
C GLU A 70 -25.73 4.66 15.78
N ALA A 71 -24.45 4.35 15.61
CA ALA A 71 -23.56 3.88 16.65
C ALA A 71 -23.11 4.99 17.60
N LEU A 72 -22.82 6.18 17.11
CA LEU A 72 -22.29 7.27 17.94
C LEU A 72 -23.39 7.92 18.82
N ALA A 73 -24.64 7.99 18.38
CA ALA A 73 -25.69 8.66 19.14
C ALA A 73 -25.94 8.04 20.55
N PRO A 74 -26.04 6.70 20.70
CA PRO A 74 -26.10 6.08 22.03
C PRO A 74 -24.83 6.30 22.85
N CYS A 75 -23.66 6.22 22.20
CA CYS A 75 -22.37 6.35 22.86
C CYS A 75 -22.11 7.76 23.39
N LEU A 76 -22.64 8.83 22.76
CA LEU A 76 -22.46 10.21 23.21
C LEU A 76 -23.00 10.45 24.63
N LYS A 77 -24.08 9.80 25.01
CA LYS A 77 -24.62 9.91 26.38
C LYS A 77 -23.66 9.30 27.39
N GLU A 78 -23.17 8.10 27.12
CA GLU A 78 -22.24 7.41 28.02
C GLU A 78 -20.87 8.11 28.06
N LEU A 79 -20.43 8.72 26.95
CA LEU A 79 -19.24 9.59 26.92
C LEU A 79 -19.41 10.80 27.85
N ALA A 80 -20.54 11.51 27.74
CA ALA A 80 -20.80 12.67 28.61
C ALA A 80 -20.85 12.30 30.10
N LEU A 81 -21.43 11.14 30.43
CA LEU A 81 -21.44 10.59 31.79
C LEU A 81 -20.03 10.17 32.23
N GLY A 82 -19.23 9.60 31.34
CA GLY A 82 -17.84 9.22 31.58
C GLY A 82 -16.96 10.42 31.94
N ILE A 83 -17.10 11.52 31.21
CA ILE A 83 -16.41 12.78 31.49
C ILE A 83 -16.75 13.33 32.88
N VAL A 84 -18.03 13.27 33.27
CA VAL A 84 -18.50 13.77 34.59
C VAL A 84 -18.04 12.89 35.74
N ARG A 85 -17.94 11.56 35.51
CA ARG A 85 -17.64 10.56 36.55
C ARG A 85 -16.17 10.18 36.61
N ASP A 86 -15.39 10.58 35.62
CA ASP A 86 -14.02 10.11 35.38
C ASP A 86 -13.97 8.57 35.26
N ASP A 87 -15.01 7.98 34.62
CA ASP A 87 -15.17 6.54 34.39
C ASP A 87 -15.79 6.31 33.02
N TYR A 88 -14.99 5.80 32.07
CA TYR A 88 -15.37 5.59 30.68
C TYR A 88 -15.77 4.15 30.36
N THR A 89 -15.90 3.27 31.36
CA THR A 89 -16.19 1.85 31.16
C THR A 89 -17.49 1.63 30.37
N ALA A 90 -18.57 2.33 30.74
CA ALA A 90 -19.85 2.23 30.06
C ALA A 90 -19.79 2.72 28.61
N TYR A 91 -19.01 3.77 28.33
CA TYR A 91 -18.75 4.26 26.98
C TYR A 91 -18.02 3.23 26.12
N CYS A 92 -16.95 2.64 26.64
CA CYS A 92 -16.18 1.58 25.95
C CYS A 92 -17.07 0.36 25.68
N ASP A 93 -17.90 -0.03 26.63
CA ASP A 93 -18.83 -1.16 26.49
C ASP A 93 -19.86 -0.88 25.38
N GLU A 94 -20.50 0.27 25.41
CA GLU A 94 -21.53 0.64 24.42
C GLU A 94 -20.93 0.71 23.00
N LEU A 95 -19.78 1.36 22.86
CA LEU A 95 -19.11 1.48 21.56
C LEU A 95 -18.66 0.12 21.01
N ALA A 96 -18.04 -0.71 21.81
CA ALA A 96 -17.62 -2.04 21.39
C ALA A 96 -18.84 -2.93 21.06
N ASN A 97 -19.91 -2.90 21.87
CA ASN A 97 -21.14 -3.66 21.65
C ASN A 97 -21.88 -3.20 20.38
N THR A 98 -21.68 -1.98 19.94
CA THR A 98 -22.28 -1.45 18.71
C THR A 98 -21.43 -1.77 17.48
N VAL A 99 -20.11 -1.57 17.55
CA VAL A 99 -19.21 -1.71 16.38
C VAL A 99 -18.89 -3.19 16.09
N VAL A 100 -18.49 -3.97 17.08
CA VAL A 100 -18.03 -5.36 16.88
C VAL A 100 -19.03 -6.25 16.14
N PRO A 101 -20.34 -6.23 16.44
CA PRO A 101 -21.33 -7.06 15.74
C PRO A 101 -21.40 -6.81 14.24
N LEU A 102 -21.06 -5.61 13.76
CA LEU A 102 -21.07 -5.27 12.33
C LEU A 102 -20.05 -6.10 11.54
N PHE A 103 -18.95 -6.51 12.20
CA PHE A 103 -17.88 -7.31 11.62
C PHE A 103 -18.05 -8.81 11.84
N SER A 104 -19.09 -9.25 12.55
CA SER A 104 -19.29 -10.65 12.95
C SER A 104 -19.22 -11.69 11.82
N LYS A 105 -19.53 -11.28 10.58
CA LYS A 105 -19.47 -12.16 9.41
C LYS A 105 -18.07 -12.34 8.84
N ILE A 106 -17.18 -11.35 9.05
CA ILE A 106 -15.83 -11.36 8.46
C ILE A 106 -14.74 -11.71 9.47
N VAL A 107 -14.98 -11.59 10.77
CA VAL A 107 -13.97 -11.92 11.79
C VAL A 107 -13.60 -13.40 11.75
N LEU A 108 -12.35 -13.69 12.03
CA LEU A 108 -11.82 -15.03 12.22
C LEU A 108 -11.94 -15.46 13.68
N ASP A 109 -11.80 -16.74 13.93
CA ASP A 109 -11.81 -17.27 15.30
C ASP A 109 -10.46 -17.03 16.03
N LYS A 110 -10.38 -17.48 17.29
CA LYS A 110 -9.20 -17.29 18.16
C LYS A 110 -7.93 -18.02 17.69
N ASN A 111 -8.02 -18.82 16.65
CA ASN A 111 -6.88 -19.47 16.00
C ASN A 111 -6.56 -18.79 14.66
N GLY A 112 -7.24 -17.71 14.29
CA GLY A 112 -7.10 -17.05 13.00
C GLY A 112 -7.67 -17.87 11.83
N GLU A 113 -8.75 -18.65 12.08
CA GLU A 113 -9.36 -19.54 11.10
C GLU A 113 -10.79 -19.06 10.74
N ALA A 114 -11.20 -19.28 9.48
CA ALA A 114 -12.56 -19.01 9.02
C ALA A 114 -13.52 -20.15 9.40
N SER A 115 -13.69 -20.39 10.70
CA SER A 115 -14.51 -21.48 11.24
C SER A 115 -16.03 -21.29 10.99
N ASN A 116 -16.47 -20.07 10.69
CA ASN A 116 -17.85 -19.73 10.36
C ASN A 116 -18.25 -20.11 8.91
N GLY A 117 -17.35 -20.71 8.12
CA GLY A 117 -17.62 -21.08 6.72
C GLY A 117 -17.47 -19.94 5.70
N SER A 118 -17.19 -18.72 6.16
CA SER A 118 -16.92 -17.58 5.28
C SER A 118 -15.57 -17.72 4.57
N GLY A 119 -15.39 -16.99 3.47
CA GLY A 119 -14.13 -17.00 2.74
C GLY A 119 -14.28 -16.54 1.30
N VAL A 120 -13.20 -16.67 0.54
CA VAL A 120 -13.23 -16.49 -0.91
C VAL A 120 -13.93 -17.66 -1.58
N GLU A 121 -14.44 -17.42 -2.78
CA GLU A 121 -14.89 -18.50 -3.65
C GLU A 121 -13.78 -19.53 -3.79
N LYS A 122 -14.07 -20.78 -3.47
CA LYS A 122 -13.14 -21.85 -3.86
C LYS A 122 -12.94 -21.75 -5.35
N GLU A 123 -11.68 -21.70 -5.80
CA GLU A 123 -11.35 -21.76 -7.21
C GLU A 123 -12.19 -22.88 -7.82
N SER A 124 -13.27 -22.48 -8.50
CA SER A 124 -14.08 -23.48 -9.19
C SER A 124 -13.17 -24.09 -10.24
N ALA A 125 -13.21 -25.41 -10.38
CA ALA A 125 -12.56 -26.11 -11.49
C ALA A 125 -13.00 -25.54 -12.86
N SER A 126 -14.02 -24.68 -12.89
CA SER A 126 -14.55 -23.94 -14.03
C SER A 126 -13.84 -22.60 -14.30
N ARG A 127 -12.98 -22.07 -13.42
CA ARG A 127 -12.14 -20.92 -13.76
C ARG A 127 -11.04 -21.43 -14.69
N SER A 128 -11.34 -21.45 -15.99
CA SER A 128 -10.35 -21.79 -17.01
C SER A 128 -9.41 -20.61 -17.17
N TYR A 129 -8.21 -20.71 -16.64
CA TYR A 129 -7.13 -19.86 -17.07
C TYR A 129 -6.80 -20.16 -18.54
N PRO A 130 -6.62 -19.15 -19.39
CA PRO A 130 -6.27 -19.42 -20.77
C PRO A 130 -4.90 -20.11 -20.84
N ALA A 131 -4.81 -21.23 -21.54
CA ALA A 131 -3.53 -21.75 -21.97
C ALA A 131 -2.99 -20.82 -23.06
N LYS A 132 -2.10 -19.88 -22.71
CA LYS A 132 -1.50 -18.93 -23.63
C LYS A 132 -0.03 -19.28 -23.89
N SER A 133 0.43 -18.99 -25.10
CA SER A 133 1.84 -18.98 -25.45
C SER A 133 2.27 -17.55 -25.80
N GLY A 134 2.94 -16.88 -24.87
CA GLY A 134 3.40 -15.47 -25.06
C GLY A 134 2.30 -14.42 -24.88
N ASN A 135 2.71 -13.14 -24.80
CA ASN A 135 1.87 -11.97 -24.60
C ASN A 135 0.92 -12.08 -23.39
N TYR A 136 1.51 -12.24 -22.21
CA TYR A 136 0.79 -12.40 -20.94
C TYR A 136 0.39 -11.05 -20.35
N GLY A 137 -0.90 -10.91 -19.99
CA GLY A 137 -1.44 -9.75 -19.28
C GLY A 137 -1.40 -9.93 -17.77
N PHE A 138 -1.40 -8.82 -17.01
CA PHE A 138 -1.37 -8.85 -15.54
C PHE A 138 -2.53 -9.63 -14.90
N TRP A 139 -3.67 -9.68 -15.56
CA TRP A 139 -4.89 -10.30 -15.03
C TRP A 139 -5.13 -11.73 -15.51
N ASP A 140 -4.26 -12.29 -16.36
CA ASP A 140 -4.48 -13.59 -16.96
C ASP A 140 -4.43 -14.73 -15.91
N TYR A 141 -3.54 -14.61 -14.91
CA TYR A 141 -3.34 -15.61 -13.86
C TYR A 141 -3.43 -15.00 -12.47
N HIS A 142 -4.50 -14.24 -12.24
CA HIS A 142 -4.78 -13.60 -10.95
C HIS A 142 -4.90 -14.64 -9.83
N PHE A 143 -4.16 -14.45 -8.73
CA PHE A 143 -4.21 -15.32 -7.57
C PHE A 143 -5.35 -14.92 -6.64
N VAL A 144 -6.28 -15.84 -6.38
CA VAL A 144 -7.41 -15.66 -5.47
C VAL A 144 -7.14 -16.39 -4.16
N TYR A 145 -7.16 -15.65 -3.06
CA TYR A 145 -6.92 -16.18 -1.73
C TYR A 145 -7.76 -15.43 -0.69
N ASP A 146 -7.99 -16.05 0.47
CA ASP A 146 -8.61 -15.39 1.61
C ASP A 146 -7.57 -14.51 2.30
N TRP A 147 -7.66 -13.21 2.04
CA TRP A 147 -6.69 -12.22 2.48
C TRP A 147 -6.70 -11.97 4.01
N ARG A 148 -7.61 -12.58 4.77
CA ARG A 148 -7.63 -12.51 6.24
C ARG A 148 -6.66 -13.50 6.88
N LEU A 149 -6.36 -14.62 6.20
CA LEU A 149 -5.54 -15.71 6.74
C LEU A 149 -4.07 -15.33 6.84
N SER A 150 -3.33 -16.09 7.66
CA SER A 150 -1.88 -15.94 7.75
C SER A 150 -1.22 -16.09 6.38
N PRO A 151 -0.25 -15.22 6.03
CA PRO A 151 0.55 -15.42 4.83
C PRO A 151 1.23 -16.78 4.77
N MET A 152 1.61 -17.36 5.93
CA MET A 152 2.18 -18.71 6.02
C MET A 152 1.19 -19.80 5.63
N ASP A 153 -0.10 -19.64 5.96
CA ASP A 153 -1.15 -20.58 5.52
C ASP A 153 -1.46 -20.43 4.01
N VAL A 154 -1.34 -19.22 3.46
CA VAL A 154 -1.66 -18.88 2.07
C VAL A 154 -0.51 -19.26 1.11
N CYS A 155 0.74 -19.21 1.54
CA CYS A 155 1.91 -19.43 0.68
C CYS A 155 1.91 -20.80 -0.01
N HIS A 156 1.35 -21.83 0.64
CA HIS A 156 1.18 -23.17 0.07
C HIS A 156 0.24 -23.18 -1.15
N GLN A 157 -0.82 -22.35 -1.09
CA GLN A 157 -1.77 -22.17 -2.18
C GLN A 157 -1.11 -21.41 -3.34
N LEU A 158 -0.29 -20.39 -3.04
CA LEU A 158 0.46 -19.64 -4.04
C LEU A 158 1.46 -20.55 -4.78
N LYS A 159 2.21 -21.39 -4.05
CA LYS A 159 3.10 -22.39 -4.67
C LYS A 159 2.34 -23.30 -5.64
N ALA A 160 1.21 -23.86 -5.20
CA ALA A 160 0.39 -24.74 -6.04
C ALA A 160 -0.17 -24.00 -7.29
N HIS A 161 -0.50 -22.70 -7.14
CA HIS A 161 -0.94 -21.86 -8.25
C HIS A 161 0.19 -21.60 -9.26
N ILE A 162 1.41 -21.36 -8.80
CA ILE A 162 2.60 -21.21 -9.66
C ILE A 162 2.82 -22.50 -10.47
N ASP A 163 2.82 -23.67 -9.83
CA ASP A 163 2.97 -24.97 -10.50
C ASP A 163 1.90 -25.20 -11.56
N ARG A 164 0.66 -24.82 -11.25
CA ARG A 164 -0.46 -24.90 -12.18
C ARG A 164 -0.27 -24.00 -13.39
N VAL A 165 0.15 -22.74 -13.19
CA VAL A 165 0.38 -21.79 -14.28
C VAL A 165 1.52 -22.25 -15.18
N LYS A 166 2.63 -22.75 -14.61
CA LYS A 166 3.73 -23.36 -15.35
C LYS A 166 3.22 -24.53 -16.22
N THR A 167 2.41 -25.40 -15.65
CA THR A 167 1.82 -26.54 -16.38
C THR A 167 0.90 -26.10 -17.53
N LEU A 168 0.05 -25.09 -17.29
CA LEU A 168 -0.91 -24.59 -18.29
C LEU A 168 -0.22 -23.89 -19.47
N THR A 169 0.88 -23.21 -19.20
CA THR A 169 1.59 -22.40 -20.21
C THR A 169 2.74 -23.17 -20.87
N GLY A 170 3.20 -24.25 -20.24
CA GLY A 170 4.39 -25.00 -20.65
C GLY A 170 5.69 -24.23 -20.40
N LYS A 171 5.64 -23.16 -19.59
CA LYS A 171 6.80 -22.36 -19.21
C LYS A 171 7.43 -22.91 -17.92
N ASP A 172 8.74 -22.77 -17.81
CA ASP A 172 9.50 -23.21 -16.63
C ASP A 172 9.51 -22.19 -15.51
N LYS A 173 9.26 -20.91 -15.83
CA LYS A 173 9.23 -19.80 -14.88
C LYS A 173 7.94 -18.96 -15.00
N VAL A 174 7.69 -18.17 -13.97
CA VAL A 174 6.63 -17.16 -13.90
C VAL A 174 7.20 -15.82 -13.42
N VAL A 175 6.43 -14.74 -13.61
CA VAL A 175 6.66 -13.44 -12.97
C VAL A 175 5.63 -13.26 -11.86
N LEU A 176 6.05 -12.72 -10.71
CA LEU A 176 5.15 -12.40 -9.61
C LEU A 176 5.00 -10.90 -9.45
N ILE A 177 3.76 -10.41 -9.35
CA ILE A 177 3.47 -9.02 -8.97
C ILE A 177 2.70 -9.06 -7.67
N GLY A 178 3.33 -8.60 -6.56
CA GLY A 178 2.68 -8.48 -5.26
C GLY A 178 2.33 -7.03 -4.96
N ARG A 179 1.04 -6.76 -4.77
CA ARG A 179 0.58 -5.42 -4.39
C ARG A 179 0.16 -5.39 -2.93
N CYS A 180 0.68 -4.40 -2.16
CA CYS A 180 0.33 -4.22 -0.75
C CYS A 180 0.51 -5.56 0.01
N MET A 181 -0.49 -6.05 0.71
CA MET A 181 -0.50 -7.37 1.38
C MET A 181 -0.18 -8.55 0.43
N GLY A 182 -0.35 -8.41 -0.88
CA GLY A 182 0.08 -9.42 -1.85
C GLY A 182 1.59 -9.69 -1.81
N ALA A 183 2.39 -8.69 -1.45
CA ALA A 183 3.82 -8.84 -1.23
C ALA A 183 4.13 -9.71 0.01
N ASN A 184 3.27 -9.70 1.04
CA ASN A 184 3.41 -10.55 2.22
C ASN A 184 3.23 -12.03 1.84
N MET A 185 2.28 -12.32 0.94
CA MET A 185 2.06 -13.69 0.41
C MET A 185 3.25 -14.19 -0.39
N ILE A 186 3.87 -13.32 -1.22
CA ILE A 186 5.10 -13.64 -1.95
C ILE A 186 6.26 -13.87 -0.97
N SER A 187 6.36 -13.05 0.08
CA SER A 187 7.42 -13.15 1.09
C SER A 187 7.35 -14.46 1.87
N ALA A 188 6.15 -14.86 2.30
CA ALA A 188 5.93 -16.16 2.91
C ALA A 188 6.28 -17.30 1.94
N TYR A 189 5.88 -17.17 0.67
CA TYR A 189 6.17 -18.19 -0.35
C TYR A 189 7.68 -18.38 -0.56
N PHE A 190 8.45 -17.35 -0.79
CA PHE A 190 9.88 -17.54 -1.04
C PHE A 190 10.67 -17.86 0.24
N THR A 191 10.13 -17.57 1.42
CA THR A 191 10.74 -18.00 2.68
C THR A 191 10.54 -19.50 2.89
N GLU A 192 9.31 -20.00 2.72
CA GLU A 192 8.98 -21.41 2.92
C GLU A 192 9.48 -22.30 1.77
N TYR A 193 9.50 -21.78 0.53
CA TYR A 193 9.82 -22.51 -0.68
C TYR A 193 10.96 -21.88 -1.46
N TYR A 194 12.07 -21.55 -0.79
CA TYR A 194 13.19 -20.82 -1.36
C TYR A 194 13.72 -21.42 -2.67
N ASP A 195 14.09 -22.69 -2.65
CA ASP A 195 14.64 -23.40 -3.82
C ASP A 195 13.65 -23.40 -4.98
N HIS A 196 12.37 -23.62 -4.68
CA HIS A 196 11.30 -23.58 -5.69
C HIS A 196 11.11 -22.16 -6.25
N ALA A 197 11.27 -21.11 -5.45
CA ALA A 197 11.21 -19.73 -5.93
C ALA A 197 12.37 -19.43 -6.90
N VAL A 198 13.60 -19.81 -6.58
CA VAL A 198 14.77 -19.67 -7.45
C VAL A 198 14.58 -20.40 -8.79
N GLU A 199 14.02 -21.63 -8.76
CA GLU A 199 13.79 -22.43 -9.96
C GLU A 199 12.60 -21.94 -10.80
N SER A 200 11.58 -21.36 -10.17
CA SER A 200 10.26 -21.12 -10.79
C SER A 200 9.94 -19.66 -11.05
N VAL A 201 10.69 -18.71 -10.51
CA VAL A 201 10.42 -17.27 -10.65
C VAL A 201 11.54 -16.61 -11.44
N ASP A 202 11.18 -15.78 -12.42
CA ASP A 202 12.11 -14.98 -13.21
C ASP A 202 12.39 -13.65 -12.52
N ASN A 203 11.31 -12.90 -12.24
CA ASN A 203 11.40 -11.66 -11.49
C ASN A 203 10.16 -11.43 -10.62
N ILE A 204 10.30 -10.55 -9.63
CA ILE A 204 9.26 -10.15 -8.70
C ILE A 204 9.12 -8.63 -8.76
N VAL A 205 7.88 -8.14 -8.86
CA VAL A 205 7.55 -6.74 -8.68
C VAL A 205 6.83 -6.57 -7.34
N MET A 206 7.46 -5.84 -6.42
CA MET A 206 6.90 -5.42 -5.14
C MET A 206 6.29 -4.02 -5.31
N TYR A 207 4.97 -3.97 -5.42
CA TYR A 207 4.24 -2.73 -5.65
C TYR A 207 3.56 -2.29 -4.35
N GLU A 208 4.06 -1.23 -3.74
CA GLU A 208 3.62 -0.75 -2.41
C GLU A 208 3.59 -1.89 -1.38
N PRO A 209 4.69 -2.63 -1.20
CA PRO A 209 4.71 -3.81 -0.35
C PRO A 209 4.49 -3.45 1.12
N SER A 210 3.69 -4.25 1.84
CA SER A 210 3.46 -4.07 3.28
C SER A 210 4.18 -5.11 4.16
N ASN A 211 5.13 -5.82 3.58
CA ASN A 211 5.79 -6.99 4.20
C ASN A 211 6.87 -6.65 5.24
N LEU A 212 7.27 -5.38 5.37
CA LEU A 212 8.06 -4.87 6.51
C LEU A 212 7.20 -4.13 7.54
N GLY A 213 5.90 -4.03 7.31
CA GLY A 213 4.97 -3.30 8.15
C GLY A 213 4.51 -1.98 7.54
N LEU A 214 3.61 -1.33 8.26
CA LEU A 214 3.08 0.00 7.99
C LEU A 214 2.95 0.74 9.32
N ASP A 215 3.50 1.94 9.44
CA ASP A 215 3.47 2.73 10.68
C ASP A 215 2.07 2.91 11.25
N ILE A 216 1.08 3.19 10.40
CA ILE A 216 -0.31 3.35 10.83
C ILE A 216 -0.88 2.10 11.52
N LEU A 217 -0.58 0.91 11.00
CA LEU A 217 -1.05 -0.33 11.63
C LEU A 217 -0.25 -0.63 12.90
N GLY A 218 1.06 -0.47 12.85
CA GLY A 218 1.93 -0.64 14.01
C GLY A 218 1.48 0.22 15.18
N ALA A 219 1.25 1.51 14.94
CA ALA A 219 0.81 2.46 15.96
C ALA A 219 -0.57 2.11 16.54
N ILE A 220 -1.56 1.78 15.71
CA ILE A 220 -2.89 1.42 16.19
C ILE A 220 -2.85 0.11 16.99
N TRP A 221 -2.13 -0.91 16.51
CA TRP A 221 -2.02 -2.22 17.18
C TRP A 221 -1.24 -2.14 18.50
N SER A 222 -0.30 -1.20 18.63
CA SER A 222 0.43 -0.97 19.89
C SER A 222 -0.20 0.11 20.80
N GLY A 223 -1.39 0.61 20.47
CA GLY A 223 -2.08 1.64 21.25
C GLY A 223 -1.49 3.05 21.14
N GLN A 224 -0.53 3.28 20.24
CA GLN A 224 0.10 4.58 20.02
C GLN A 224 -0.76 5.50 19.14
N VAL A 225 -1.99 5.74 19.58
CA VAL A 225 -2.98 6.56 18.87
C VAL A 225 -3.00 7.97 19.43
N SER A 226 -2.81 8.97 18.59
CA SER A 226 -2.85 10.38 18.97
C SER A 226 -3.29 11.24 17.79
N LEU A 227 -3.82 12.43 18.08
CA LEU A 227 -4.18 13.42 17.07
C LEU A 227 -3.26 14.64 17.21
N ASP A 228 -2.66 15.05 16.10
CA ASP A 228 -1.80 16.24 16.01
C ASP A 228 -2.46 17.32 15.15
N ASP A 229 -2.48 18.57 15.62
CA ASP A 229 -3.14 19.69 14.93
C ASP A 229 -2.56 19.94 13.53
N LYS A 230 -1.23 19.88 13.39
CA LYS A 230 -0.57 20.12 12.10
C LYS A 230 -0.92 19.02 11.09
N GLN A 231 -0.89 17.76 11.54
CA GLN A 231 -1.22 16.62 10.68
C GLN A 231 -2.71 16.61 10.31
N LEU A 232 -3.59 16.97 11.25
CA LEU A 232 -5.01 17.14 11.00
C LEU A 232 -5.26 18.20 9.92
N ASP A 233 -4.62 19.35 10.02
CA ASP A 233 -4.76 20.43 9.04
C ASP A 233 -4.22 20.01 7.67
N LEU A 234 -3.04 19.38 7.60
CA LEU A 234 -2.45 18.90 6.35
C LEU A 234 -3.35 17.85 5.67
N PHE A 235 -3.88 16.90 6.45
CA PHE A 235 -4.78 15.88 5.95
C PHE A 235 -6.09 16.45 5.41
N LEU A 236 -6.76 17.30 6.19
CA LEU A 236 -8.02 17.93 5.80
C LEU A 236 -7.85 18.86 4.59
N ASP A 237 -6.78 19.66 4.56
CA ASP A 237 -6.51 20.56 3.43
C ASP A 237 -6.23 19.78 2.15
N TYR A 238 -5.53 18.64 2.24
CA TYR A 238 -5.33 17.75 1.09
C TYR A 238 -6.65 17.11 0.64
N TYR A 239 -7.40 16.54 1.57
CA TYR A 239 -8.67 15.86 1.29
C TYR A 239 -9.68 16.79 0.62
N LEU A 240 -9.87 18.01 1.17
CA LEU A 240 -10.83 18.98 0.66
C LEU A 240 -10.47 19.54 -0.72
N THR A 241 -9.21 19.41 -1.14
CA THR A 241 -8.75 19.85 -2.46
C THR A 241 -8.70 18.71 -3.50
N HIS A 242 -8.81 17.46 -3.07
CA HIS A 242 -8.69 16.27 -3.91
C HIS A 242 -9.86 15.29 -3.67
N GLU A 243 -11.09 15.82 -3.52
CA GLU A 243 -12.31 15.02 -3.29
C GLU A 243 -12.47 13.89 -4.34
N ASP A 244 -12.04 14.12 -5.57
CA ASP A 244 -12.15 13.15 -6.68
C ASP A 244 -11.30 11.88 -6.45
N LEU A 245 -10.20 11.98 -5.71
CA LEU A 245 -9.28 10.86 -5.46
C LEU A 245 -9.82 9.84 -4.44
N ILE A 246 -10.86 10.20 -3.70
CA ILE A 246 -11.39 9.41 -2.58
C ILE A 246 -12.75 8.78 -2.92
N GLN A 247 -13.34 9.18 -4.04
CA GLN A 247 -14.67 8.68 -4.46
C GLN A 247 -14.64 7.26 -5.04
N ASP A 248 -13.49 6.76 -5.46
CA ASP A 248 -13.32 5.49 -6.18
C ASP A 248 -12.50 4.44 -5.39
N GLY A 249 -12.98 3.98 -4.25
CA GLY A 249 -12.31 2.91 -3.51
C GLY A 249 -13.25 2.08 -2.66
N ASP A 250 -12.82 0.89 -2.28
CA ASP A 250 -13.57 -0.02 -1.41
C ASP A 250 -13.76 0.55 0.01
N THR A 251 -13.01 1.61 0.36
CA THR A 251 -13.00 2.30 1.65
C THR A 251 -13.50 3.74 1.58
N ALA A 252 -13.97 4.21 0.42
CA ALA A 252 -14.37 5.60 0.19
C ALA A 252 -15.38 6.12 1.21
N GLU A 253 -16.42 5.32 1.54
CA GLU A 253 -17.44 5.70 2.52
C GLU A 253 -16.85 5.81 3.95
N LEU A 254 -15.93 4.92 4.31
CA LEU A 254 -15.27 4.95 5.63
C LEU A 254 -14.37 6.19 5.74
N VAL A 255 -13.63 6.51 4.69
CA VAL A 255 -12.78 7.71 4.63
C VAL A 255 -13.62 8.97 4.70
N ALA A 256 -14.72 9.04 3.93
CA ALA A 256 -15.63 10.19 3.97
C ALA A 256 -16.26 10.40 5.36
N ALA A 257 -16.65 9.33 6.05
CA ALA A 257 -17.16 9.40 7.41
C ALA A 257 -16.09 9.89 8.40
N LEU A 258 -14.87 9.40 8.29
CA LEU A 258 -13.74 9.84 9.11
C LEU A 258 -13.46 11.34 8.89
N VAL A 259 -13.39 11.77 7.64
CA VAL A 259 -13.17 13.18 7.31
C VAL A 259 -14.25 14.07 7.89
N SER A 260 -15.53 13.67 7.79
CA SER A 260 -16.63 14.45 8.39
C SER A 260 -16.48 14.60 9.90
N ILE A 261 -16.04 13.56 10.61
CA ILE A 261 -15.75 13.62 12.07
C ILE A 261 -14.58 14.58 12.35
N LEU A 262 -13.51 14.47 11.59
CA LEU A 262 -12.32 15.31 11.76
C LEU A 262 -12.61 16.79 11.44
N GLU A 263 -13.42 17.06 10.40
CA GLU A 263 -13.91 18.41 10.11
C GLU A 263 -14.77 18.99 11.24
N ASP A 264 -15.67 18.18 11.83
CA ASP A 264 -16.48 18.60 12.97
C ASP A 264 -15.59 18.95 14.19
N ILE A 265 -14.54 18.14 14.47
CA ILE A 265 -13.56 18.42 15.53
C ILE A 265 -12.88 19.76 15.28
N ARG A 266 -12.37 19.98 14.06
CA ARG A 266 -11.70 21.23 13.65
C ARG A 266 -12.65 22.43 13.72
N MET A 267 -13.86 22.32 13.17
CA MET A 267 -14.85 23.42 13.13
C MET A 267 -15.38 23.81 14.49
N LEU A 268 -15.54 22.85 15.40
CA LEU A 268 -16.00 23.10 16.77
C LEU A 268 -14.88 23.64 17.66
N GLY A 269 -13.63 23.72 17.16
CA GLY A 269 -12.48 24.15 17.94
C GLY A 269 -12.22 23.24 19.13
N ILE A 270 -12.55 21.93 18.99
CA ILE A 270 -12.23 20.94 19.99
C ILE A 270 -10.72 20.78 20.00
N ALA A 271 -10.09 21.17 21.12
CA ALA A 271 -8.66 21.06 21.25
C ALA A 271 -8.22 19.60 21.12
N THR A 272 -7.24 19.32 20.28
CA THR A 272 -6.65 17.98 20.09
C THR A 272 -6.18 17.38 21.41
N ASP A 273 -5.70 18.21 22.35
CA ASP A 273 -5.37 17.82 23.73
C ASP A 273 -6.55 17.13 24.45
N LEU A 274 -7.79 17.60 24.23
CA LEU A 274 -8.96 16.96 24.83
C LEU A 274 -9.25 15.60 24.19
N VAL A 275 -9.09 15.50 22.85
CA VAL A 275 -9.24 14.22 22.12
C VAL A 275 -8.16 13.24 22.59
N ASN A 276 -6.91 13.67 22.67
CA ASN A 276 -5.80 12.85 23.12
C ASN A 276 -5.99 12.37 24.56
N LYS A 277 -6.43 13.25 25.46
CA LYS A 277 -6.76 12.85 26.83
C LYS A 277 -7.90 11.82 26.88
N LEU A 278 -8.89 11.90 25.99
CA LEU A 278 -9.92 10.88 25.89
C LEU A 278 -9.33 9.55 25.39
N LEU A 279 -8.50 9.59 24.35
CA LEU A 279 -7.81 8.39 23.81
C LEU A 279 -6.94 7.72 24.89
N GLU A 280 -6.19 8.48 25.68
CA GLU A 280 -5.43 7.96 26.83
C GLU A 280 -6.32 7.25 27.86
N ASN A 281 -7.51 7.79 28.16
CA ASN A 281 -8.42 7.21 29.15
C ASN A 281 -9.18 5.97 28.67
N VAL A 282 -9.48 5.88 27.37
CA VAL A 282 -10.27 4.78 26.82
C VAL A 282 -9.44 3.77 26.02
N GLY A 283 -8.25 4.15 25.55
CA GLY A 283 -7.43 3.39 24.61
C GLY A 283 -7.14 1.98 25.08
N ASP A 284 -6.62 1.84 26.28
CA ASP A 284 -6.21 0.54 26.86
C ASP A 284 -7.35 -0.47 26.97
N ASN A 285 -8.57 0.01 27.15
CA ASN A 285 -9.74 -0.86 27.25
C ASN A 285 -10.41 -1.10 25.89
N LEU A 286 -10.56 -0.03 25.11
CA LEU A 286 -11.39 -0.03 23.91
C LEU A 286 -10.65 -0.58 22.69
N ILE A 287 -9.41 -0.15 22.45
CA ILE A 287 -8.67 -0.49 21.23
C ILE A 287 -8.46 -2.00 21.10
N PRO A 288 -7.97 -2.76 22.13
CA PRO A 288 -7.83 -4.21 22.00
C PRO A 288 -9.16 -4.93 21.73
N ARG A 289 -10.25 -4.45 22.32
CA ARG A 289 -11.59 -5.04 22.10
C ARG A 289 -12.08 -4.81 20.68
N LEU A 290 -11.91 -3.60 20.16
CA LEU A 290 -12.27 -3.28 18.78
C LEU A 290 -11.38 -4.07 17.80
N LEU A 291 -10.07 -4.12 18.02
CA LEU A 291 -9.16 -4.88 17.17
C LEU A 291 -9.55 -6.36 17.12
N LEU A 292 -9.64 -7.04 18.26
CA LEU A 292 -9.98 -8.47 18.30
C LEU A 292 -11.39 -8.76 17.74
N GLY A 293 -12.31 -7.80 17.83
CA GLY A 293 -13.65 -7.91 17.25
C GLY A 293 -13.76 -7.50 15.78
N THR A 294 -12.67 -7.05 15.16
CA THR A 294 -12.64 -6.57 13.77
C THR A 294 -11.37 -7.06 13.04
N PHE A 295 -10.61 -6.16 12.46
CA PHE A 295 -9.40 -6.42 11.64
C PHE A 295 -8.25 -7.06 12.44
N GLY A 296 -8.17 -6.85 13.74
CA GLY A 296 -7.16 -7.48 14.60
C GLY A 296 -7.36 -8.99 14.76
N SER A 297 -8.51 -9.54 14.34
CA SER A 297 -8.74 -10.99 14.24
C SER A 297 -8.10 -11.62 12.99
N PHE A 298 -7.45 -10.83 12.10
CA PHE A 298 -6.85 -11.31 10.86
C PHE A 298 -5.32 -11.43 11.00
N PRO A 299 -4.74 -12.62 10.99
CA PRO A 299 -3.29 -12.79 11.03
C PRO A 299 -2.56 -12.03 9.91
N SER A 300 -3.20 -11.84 8.76
CA SER A 300 -2.65 -11.06 7.67
C SER A 300 -2.46 -9.57 8.00
N PHE A 301 -3.33 -8.97 8.82
CA PHE A 301 -3.15 -7.58 9.29
C PHE A 301 -1.98 -7.47 10.27
N TRP A 302 -1.77 -8.49 11.08
CA TRP A 302 -0.57 -8.59 11.93
C TRP A 302 0.71 -8.73 11.11
N SER A 303 0.64 -9.31 9.92
CA SER A 303 1.79 -9.35 9.01
C SER A 303 2.20 -7.98 8.46
N MET A 304 1.39 -6.95 8.68
CA MET A 304 1.67 -5.55 8.35
C MET A 304 1.99 -4.69 9.59
N VAL A 305 2.14 -5.28 10.77
CA VAL A 305 2.66 -4.61 11.97
C VAL A 305 4.18 -4.68 11.94
N GLY A 306 4.84 -3.53 11.81
CA GLY A 306 6.30 -3.45 11.68
C GLY A 306 7.03 -3.98 12.92
N LYS A 307 8.30 -4.34 12.73
CA LYS A 307 9.13 -4.95 13.79
C LYS A 307 9.29 -4.08 15.03
N GLU A 308 9.27 -2.77 14.87
CA GLU A 308 9.37 -1.79 15.95
C GLU A 308 8.13 -1.70 16.82
N TYR A 309 7.00 -2.24 16.36
CA TYR A 309 5.72 -2.24 17.06
C TYR A 309 5.27 -3.63 17.52
N TYR A 310 5.81 -4.70 16.93
CA TYR A 310 5.20 -6.04 17.06
C TYR A 310 5.08 -6.54 18.48
N GLU A 311 6.14 -6.44 19.28
CA GLU A 311 6.14 -6.92 20.67
C GLU A 311 5.17 -6.10 21.54
N ASP A 312 5.19 -4.77 21.41
CA ASP A 312 4.27 -3.88 22.12
C ASP A 312 2.82 -4.13 21.70
N ALA A 313 2.57 -4.32 20.41
CA ALA A 313 1.25 -4.64 19.88
C ALA A 313 0.72 -5.98 20.42
N ARG A 314 1.57 -6.99 20.45
CA ARG A 314 1.25 -8.32 21.00
C ARG A 314 0.89 -8.25 22.49
N GLU A 315 1.71 -7.55 23.29
CA GLU A 315 1.43 -7.34 24.71
C GLU A 315 0.13 -6.55 24.92
N PHE A 316 -0.06 -5.46 24.18
CA PHE A 316 -1.21 -4.57 24.29
C PHE A 316 -2.54 -5.25 23.92
N VAL A 317 -2.59 -5.93 22.76
CA VAL A 317 -3.85 -6.51 22.24
C VAL A 317 -4.25 -7.77 22.98
N PHE A 318 -3.29 -8.62 23.38
CA PHE A 318 -3.57 -9.91 23.98
C PHE A 318 -3.42 -9.93 25.50
N ALA A 319 -3.21 -8.79 26.16
CA ALA A 319 -3.06 -8.70 27.62
C ALA A 319 -4.13 -9.52 28.37
N GLY A 320 -3.70 -10.55 29.13
CA GLY A 320 -4.57 -11.45 29.86
C GLY A 320 -5.43 -12.42 29.03
N LYS A 321 -5.15 -12.55 27.73
CA LYS A 321 -5.85 -13.44 26.79
C LYS A 321 -4.89 -14.37 26.03
N GLU A 322 -3.62 -14.43 26.42
CA GLU A 322 -2.55 -15.12 25.69
C GLU A 322 -2.87 -16.61 25.50
N GLU A 323 -3.38 -17.28 26.54
CA GLU A 323 -3.79 -18.69 26.44
C GLU A 323 -5.02 -18.89 25.56
N GLU A 324 -5.95 -17.90 25.55
CA GLU A 324 -7.16 -17.95 24.73
C GLU A 324 -6.86 -17.81 23.24
N TYR A 325 -5.88 -16.98 22.90
CA TYR A 325 -5.45 -16.68 21.52
C TYR A 325 -4.14 -17.36 21.12
N LYS A 326 -3.71 -18.38 21.87
CA LYS A 326 -2.42 -19.03 21.66
C LYS A 326 -2.18 -19.44 20.22
N GLY A 327 -3.13 -20.11 19.57
CA GLY A 327 -2.99 -20.54 18.17
C GLY A 327 -2.91 -19.37 17.18
N PHE A 328 -3.58 -18.26 17.48
CA PHE A 328 -3.48 -17.03 16.72
C PHE A 328 -2.08 -16.40 16.85
N ILE A 329 -1.61 -16.26 18.08
CA ILE A 329 -0.30 -15.69 18.41
C ILE A 329 0.83 -16.52 17.76
N GLU A 330 0.75 -17.85 17.81
CA GLU A 330 1.71 -18.74 17.13
C GLU A 330 1.80 -18.45 15.62
N LYS A 331 0.69 -18.14 14.94
CA LYS A 331 0.69 -17.78 13.51
C LYS A 331 1.30 -16.41 13.25
N THR A 332 1.05 -15.44 14.11
CA THR A 332 1.63 -14.09 13.96
C THR A 332 3.11 -14.09 14.31
N ASP A 333 3.52 -14.83 15.34
CA ASP A 333 4.92 -15.04 15.73
C ASP A 333 5.70 -15.76 14.62
N ASP A 334 5.10 -16.78 13.96
CA ASP A 334 5.73 -17.49 12.83
C ASP A 334 6.05 -16.54 11.67
N TRP A 335 5.10 -15.68 11.29
CA TRP A 335 5.36 -14.63 10.30
C TRP A 335 6.47 -13.69 10.74
N TYR A 336 6.37 -13.14 11.95
CA TYR A 336 7.27 -12.12 12.44
C TYR A 336 8.73 -12.62 12.51
N TYR A 337 8.97 -13.73 13.25
CA TYR A 337 10.33 -14.23 13.48
C TYR A 337 10.91 -15.01 12.30
N ASN A 338 10.09 -15.64 11.47
CA ASN A 338 10.58 -16.47 10.37
C ASN A 338 10.59 -15.77 9.02
N VAL A 339 9.75 -14.75 8.80
CA VAL A 339 9.68 -14.02 7.54
C VAL A 339 10.16 -12.58 7.71
N MET A 340 9.44 -11.75 8.47
CA MET A 340 9.69 -10.30 8.51
C MET A 340 11.10 -9.94 8.98
N GLU A 341 11.57 -10.52 10.09
CA GLU A 341 12.92 -10.24 10.60
C GLU A 341 14.04 -10.63 9.63
N LYS A 342 13.82 -11.66 8.82
CA LYS A 342 14.81 -12.21 7.89
C LYS A 342 14.63 -11.70 6.45
N LEU A 343 13.58 -10.92 6.21
CA LEU A 343 13.17 -10.53 4.86
C LEU A 343 14.27 -9.83 4.05
N PRO A 344 15.01 -8.84 4.60
CA PRO A 344 16.07 -8.16 3.87
C PRO A 344 17.18 -9.11 3.37
N GLU A 345 17.58 -10.06 4.21
CA GLU A 345 18.61 -11.04 3.88
C GLU A 345 18.10 -12.05 2.84
N THR A 346 16.85 -12.50 3.00
CA THR A 346 16.23 -13.47 2.07
C THR A 346 16.06 -12.84 0.68
N MET A 347 15.61 -11.60 0.60
CA MET A 347 15.48 -10.88 -0.68
C MET A 347 16.83 -10.67 -1.38
N LYS A 348 17.88 -10.30 -0.64
CA LYS A 348 19.24 -10.20 -1.19
C LYS A 348 19.78 -11.55 -1.68
N ALA A 349 19.45 -12.63 -0.97
CA ALA A 349 19.85 -13.98 -1.37
C ALA A 349 19.14 -14.39 -2.68
N LEU A 350 17.82 -14.15 -2.79
CA LEU A 350 17.06 -14.40 -4.01
C LEU A 350 17.63 -13.67 -5.22
N GLU A 351 17.98 -12.39 -5.07
CA GLU A 351 18.58 -11.61 -6.14
C GLU A 351 19.93 -12.16 -6.56
N LYS A 352 20.76 -12.54 -5.60
CA LYS A 352 22.05 -13.19 -5.87
C LYS A 352 21.89 -14.52 -6.61
N ASP A 353 20.82 -15.26 -6.32
CA ASP A 353 20.51 -16.55 -6.93
C ASP A 353 19.69 -16.43 -8.23
N GLY A 354 19.51 -15.20 -8.74
CA GLY A 354 19.00 -14.91 -10.08
C GLY A 354 17.51 -14.57 -10.18
N VAL A 355 16.85 -14.28 -9.05
CA VAL A 355 15.47 -13.76 -9.05
C VAL A 355 15.52 -12.24 -8.88
N SER A 356 15.32 -11.49 -9.95
CA SER A 356 15.35 -10.02 -9.90
C SER A 356 14.15 -9.44 -9.18
N ILE A 357 14.38 -8.40 -8.35
CA ILE A 357 13.33 -7.74 -7.57
C ILE A 357 13.27 -6.26 -7.93
N GLY A 358 12.11 -5.80 -8.43
CA GLY A 358 11.79 -4.38 -8.63
C GLY A 358 10.78 -3.91 -7.58
N VAL A 359 10.95 -2.67 -7.10
CA VAL A 359 10.12 -2.06 -6.05
C VAL A 359 9.50 -0.77 -6.57
N LEU A 360 8.20 -0.60 -6.40
CA LEU A 360 7.48 0.62 -6.75
C LEU A 360 6.84 1.20 -5.49
N VAL A 361 7.11 2.49 -5.26
CA VAL A 361 6.72 3.26 -4.07
C VAL A 361 5.98 4.50 -4.51
N LYS A 362 4.86 4.80 -3.88
CA LYS A 362 4.14 6.05 -4.05
C LYS A 362 4.41 6.99 -2.88
N TYR A 363 4.34 8.30 -3.10
CA TYR A 363 4.61 9.27 -2.03
C TYR A 363 3.98 10.64 -2.29
N ASN A 364 4.18 11.55 -1.33
CA ASN A 364 3.72 12.92 -1.30
C ASN A 364 2.21 13.06 -1.10
N ILE A 365 1.60 12.11 -0.35
CA ILE A 365 0.23 12.20 0.13
C ILE A 365 0.29 12.19 1.66
N PRO A 366 -0.46 13.07 2.37
CA PRO A 366 -0.48 13.06 3.83
C PRO A 366 -1.15 11.79 4.35
N SER A 367 -0.59 11.24 5.44
CA SER A 367 -1.19 10.10 6.13
C SER A 367 -2.42 10.52 6.95
N TYR A 368 -3.19 9.53 7.40
CA TYR A 368 -4.24 9.74 8.40
C TYR A 368 -3.67 10.34 9.69
N PRO A 369 -4.31 11.36 10.30
CA PRO A 369 -3.67 12.19 11.33
C PRO A 369 -3.79 11.64 12.76
N PHE A 370 -4.12 10.38 12.97
CA PHE A 370 -4.48 9.84 14.28
C PHE A 370 -3.46 8.84 14.87
N TYR A 371 -2.21 8.92 14.45
CA TYR A 371 -1.13 8.13 15.03
C TYR A 371 0.19 8.91 15.11
N THR A 372 1.11 8.47 15.95
CA THR A 372 2.29 9.24 16.38
C THR A 372 3.23 9.64 15.24
N ASN A 373 3.40 8.80 14.21
CA ASN A 373 4.31 9.04 13.08
C ASN A 373 3.61 9.53 11.81
N ALA A 374 2.42 10.09 11.92
CA ALA A 374 1.62 10.54 10.76
C ALA A 374 2.28 11.62 9.90
N SER A 375 3.37 12.23 10.35
CA SER A 375 4.12 13.26 9.60
C SER A 375 5.01 12.71 8.48
N GLN A 376 5.19 11.40 8.35
CA GLN A 376 6.08 10.81 7.35
C GLN A 376 5.56 10.98 5.91
N GLN A 377 6.46 10.77 4.92
CA GLN A 377 6.06 10.64 3.52
C GLN A 377 5.29 9.36 3.33
N THR A 378 4.10 9.45 2.76
CA THR A 378 3.21 8.31 2.53
C THR A 378 2.47 8.43 1.19
N ASP A 379 1.74 7.36 0.84
CA ASP A 379 0.68 7.35 -0.16
C ASP A 379 -0.73 7.45 0.47
N MET A 380 -0.84 7.96 1.69
CA MET A 380 -1.96 8.02 2.63
C MET A 380 -1.99 6.82 3.60
N VAL A 381 -1.57 5.63 3.19
CA VAL A 381 -1.62 4.37 3.95
C VAL A 381 -0.22 3.86 4.25
N SER A 382 0.62 3.80 3.22
CA SER A 382 1.92 3.16 3.25
C SER A 382 3.01 4.22 3.42
N ASP A 383 3.81 4.12 4.47
CA ASP A 383 4.94 5.01 4.67
C ASP A 383 6.15 4.60 3.80
N VAL A 384 6.85 5.59 3.26
CA VAL A 384 7.95 5.40 2.32
C VAL A 384 9.06 4.53 2.90
N TYR A 385 9.37 4.66 4.19
CA TYR A 385 10.46 3.93 4.84
C TYR A 385 10.29 2.41 4.73
N HIS A 386 9.12 1.89 5.08
CA HIS A 386 8.85 0.45 5.05
C HIS A 386 8.67 -0.08 3.62
N VAL A 387 7.84 0.61 2.81
CA VAL A 387 7.51 0.09 1.46
C VAL A 387 8.65 0.23 0.45
N SER A 388 9.64 1.08 0.71
CA SER A 388 10.85 1.19 -0.11
C SER A 388 11.99 0.28 0.34
N TYR A 389 11.80 -0.44 1.42
CA TYR A 389 12.87 -1.16 2.12
C TYR A 389 13.98 -0.21 2.54
N TYR A 390 13.60 0.82 3.35
CA TYR A 390 14.44 1.73 4.11
C TYR A 390 14.94 3.00 3.40
N ALA A 391 14.26 3.53 2.38
CA ALA A 391 14.59 4.87 1.89
C ALA A 391 14.47 5.90 3.03
N THR A 392 15.41 6.82 3.08
CA THR A 392 15.31 7.98 3.97
C THR A 392 14.40 9.01 3.32
N SER A 393 13.38 9.49 4.05
CA SER A 393 12.48 10.54 3.58
C SER A 393 12.36 11.69 4.57
N ALA A 394 12.04 12.88 4.04
CA ALA A 394 11.65 14.02 4.85
C ALA A 394 10.21 13.83 5.35
N PRO A 395 9.75 14.56 6.38
CA PRO A 395 8.34 14.65 6.72
C PRO A 395 7.51 15.19 5.56
N TYR A 396 6.21 14.83 5.52
CA TYR A 396 5.29 15.35 4.50
C TYR A 396 5.27 16.89 4.47
N GLY A 397 5.38 17.46 3.27
CA GLY A 397 5.45 18.91 3.05
C GLY A 397 6.80 19.55 3.38
N GLU A 398 7.82 18.76 3.71
CA GLU A 398 9.18 19.20 4.01
C GLU A 398 10.20 18.58 3.05
N THR A 399 11.44 19.07 3.09
CA THR A 399 12.57 18.49 2.38
C THR A 399 13.61 17.98 3.37
N LEU A 400 14.45 17.07 2.93
CA LEU A 400 15.65 16.65 3.68
C LEU A 400 16.50 17.89 3.99
N SER A 401 17.08 17.93 5.20
CA SER A 401 17.87 19.08 5.63
C SER A 401 19.10 19.28 4.76
N ASP A 402 19.54 20.54 4.62
CA ASP A 402 20.76 20.86 3.87
C ASP A 402 21.99 20.16 4.45
N ASP A 403 22.05 19.98 5.78
CA ASP A 403 23.14 19.26 6.44
C ASP A 403 23.17 17.78 6.03
N TYR A 404 21.98 17.12 5.99
CA TYR A 404 21.86 15.76 5.49
C TYR A 404 22.30 15.65 4.03
N ILE A 405 21.75 16.50 3.16
CA ILE A 405 22.04 16.51 1.71
C ILE A 405 23.53 16.78 1.44
N ASN A 406 24.15 17.69 2.20
CA ASN A 406 25.57 18.00 2.05
C ASN A 406 26.47 16.89 2.59
N GLY A 407 25.98 16.05 3.50
CA GLY A 407 26.67 14.87 4.01
C GLY A 407 26.64 13.66 3.07
N LEU A 408 25.78 13.64 2.03
CA LEU A 408 25.70 12.53 1.09
C LEU A 408 26.96 12.38 0.27
N ALA A 409 27.52 11.18 0.24
CA ALA A 409 28.71 10.85 -0.57
C ALA A 409 28.38 10.83 -2.07
N ASP A 410 27.18 10.42 -2.44
CA ASP A 410 26.68 10.38 -3.82
C ASP A 410 25.22 10.85 -3.83
N LYS A 411 24.93 11.85 -4.65
CA LYS A 411 23.60 12.46 -4.76
C LYS A 411 22.75 11.86 -5.90
N LYS A 412 23.22 10.84 -6.57
CA LYS A 412 22.52 10.24 -7.71
C LYS A 412 21.17 9.60 -7.32
N TYR A 413 21.01 9.24 -6.03
CA TYR A 413 19.80 8.65 -5.46
C TYR A 413 18.92 9.67 -4.71
N LEU A 414 19.34 10.94 -4.67
CA LEU A 414 18.54 12.01 -4.08
C LEU A 414 17.45 12.45 -5.06
N SER A 415 16.21 12.49 -4.60
CA SER A 415 15.09 12.96 -5.43
C SER A 415 15.28 14.44 -5.84
N PRO A 416 14.85 14.83 -7.06
CA PRO A 416 14.93 16.21 -7.52
C PRO A 416 14.22 17.22 -6.62
N ASP A 417 13.10 16.80 -5.98
CA ASP A 417 12.35 17.56 -4.98
C ASP A 417 12.96 17.54 -3.58
N LYS A 418 14.07 16.82 -3.37
CA LYS A 418 14.81 16.68 -2.11
C LYS A 418 14.00 16.04 -0.97
N MET A 419 12.97 15.31 -1.27
CA MET A 419 12.14 14.67 -0.25
C MET A 419 12.64 13.28 0.13
N ILE A 420 13.34 12.58 -0.79
CA ILE A 420 13.75 11.18 -0.63
C ILE A 420 15.22 10.99 -1.01
N ASP A 421 15.94 10.23 -0.19
CA ASP A 421 17.22 9.61 -0.52
C ASP A 421 17.02 8.09 -0.63
N ALA A 422 17.07 7.58 -1.86
CA ALA A 422 16.92 6.17 -2.16
C ALA A 422 18.20 5.34 -1.94
N SER A 423 19.34 5.97 -1.62
CA SER A 423 20.63 5.27 -1.40
C SER A 423 20.57 4.29 -0.22
N THR A 424 19.62 4.49 0.70
CA THR A 424 19.43 3.66 1.89
C THR A 424 18.52 2.45 1.68
N CYS A 425 17.88 2.33 0.48
CA CYS A 425 17.08 1.15 0.11
C CYS A 425 17.93 -0.12 0.01
N ILE A 426 17.29 -1.29 0.18
CA ILE A 426 17.94 -2.58 -0.09
C ILE A 426 18.32 -2.70 -1.57
N PHE A 427 17.48 -2.22 -2.50
CA PHE A 427 17.66 -2.26 -3.95
C PHE A 427 17.61 -0.86 -4.56
N PRO A 428 18.58 0.04 -4.28
CA PRO A 428 18.49 1.43 -4.70
C PRO A 428 18.44 1.58 -6.24
N ASP A 429 19.06 0.67 -6.98
CA ASP A 429 19.06 0.69 -8.46
C ASP A 429 17.74 0.16 -9.07
N ARG A 430 16.83 -0.43 -8.28
CA ARG A 430 15.57 -1.03 -8.73
C ARG A 430 14.37 -0.62 -7.89
N THR A 431 14.47 0.53 -7.21
CA THR A 431 13.36 1.13 -6.48
C THR A 431 12.94 2.43 -7.18
N TRP A 432 11.71 2.46 -7.70
CA TRP A 432 11.09 3.62 -8.34
C TRP A 432 10.13 4.30 -7.38
N PHE A 433 10.15 5.62 -7.37
CA PHE A 433 9.28 6.46 -6.54
C PHE A 433 8.35 7.28 -7.43
N ILE A 434 7.06 7.25 -7.16
CA ILE A 434 6.02 7.92 -7.95
C ILE A 434 5.30 8.92 -7.04
N ARG A 435 5.47 10.20 -7.35
CA ARG A 435 4.95 11.33 -6.58
C ARG A 435 3.48 11.62 -6.94
N ASP A 436 2.71 12.12 -5.94
CA ASP A 436 1.34 12.64 -6.09
C ASP A 436 0.32 11.61 -6.56
N ILE A 437 0.43 10.42 -6.02
CA ILE A 437 -0.56 9.36 -6.23
C ILE A 437 -0.83 8.62 -4.92
N SER A 438 -2.12 8.52 -4.55
CA SER A 438 -2.55 7.80 -3.35
C SER A 438 -2.49 6.27 -3.50
N HIS A 439 -2.72 5.54 -2.39
CA HIS A 439 -2.58 4.08 -2.35
C HIS A 439 -3.46 3.34 -3.37
N ASP A 440 -4.75 3.69 -3.46
CA ASP A 440 -5.75 2.90 -4.19
C ASP A 440 -5.60 2.87 -5.72
N PRO A 441 -5.33 3.97 -6.44
CA PRO A 441 -5.26 3.94 -7.89
C PRO A 441 -4.15 3.01 -8.43
N PHE A 442 -4.51 2.22 -9.45
CA PHE A 442 -3.58 1.41 -10.23
C PHE A 442 -3.72 1.78 -11.72
N PRO A 443 -3.16 2.94 -12.11
CA PRO A 443 -3.37 3.48 -13.44
C PRO A 443 -2.54 2.75 -14.50
N PRO A 444 -3.02 2.71 -15.75
CA PRO A 444 -2.33 2.09 -16.90
C PRO A 444 -0.91 2.63 -17.16
N SER A 445 -0.61 3.86 -16.74
CA SER A 445 0.74 4.42 -16.84
C SER A 445 1.76 3.66 -15.99
N ILE A 446 1.37 3.19 -14.80
CA ILE A 446 2.21 2.36 -13.91
C ILE A 446 2.36 0.95 -14.50
N ASP A 447 1.31 0.40 -15.12
CA ASP A 447 1.40 -0.89 -15.83
C ASP A 447 2.52 -0.90 -16.87
N LYS A 448 2.72 0.21 -17.58
CA LYS A 448 3.79 0.33 -18.59
C LYS A 448 5.18 0.28 -17.96
N LEU A 449 5.38 0.92 -16.81
CA LEU A 449 6.65 0.83 -16.08
C LEU A 449 6.90 -0.60 -15.60
N ILE A 450 5.90 -1.21 -14.96
CA ILE A 450 5.99 -2.61 -14.50
C ILE A 450 6.30 -3.54 -15.68
N LYS A 451 5.58 -3.36 -16.80
CA LYS A 451 5.82 -4.18 -18.00
C LYS A 451 7.23 -4.00 -18.57
N ALA A 452 7.75 -2.77 -18.58
CA ALA A 452 9.12 -2.50 -19.03
C ALA A 452 10.17 -3.22 -18.17
N PHE A 453 9.98 -3.26 -16.83
CA PHE A 453 10.83 -4.01 -15.92
C PHE A 453 10.74 -5.52 -16.18
N ILE A 454 9.53 -6.05 -16.31
CA ILE A 454 9.28 -7.48 -16.60
C ILE A 454 9.93 -7.89 -17.93
N ASP A 455 9.71 -7.12 -18.99
CA ASP A 455 10.21 -7.42 -20.35
C ASP A 455 11.74 -7.37 -20.44
N SER A 456 12.38 -6.70 -19.49
CA SER A 456 13.85 -6.70 -19.33
C SER A 456 14.37 -7.89 -18.52
N HIS A 457 13.54 -8.83 -18.08
CA HIS A 457 13.90 -9.90 -17.14
C HIS A 457 14.58 -9.38 -15.87
N GLY A 458 14.15 -8.18 -15.43
CA GLY A 458 14.71 -7.51 -14.26
C GLY A 458 16.11 -6.90 -14.46
N GLU A 459 16.61 -6.83 -15.69
CA GLU A 459 17.88 -6.12 -16.00
C GLU A 459 17.71 -4.60 -15.99
N MET A 460 16.47 -4.09 -16.14
CA MET A 460 16.20 -2.65 -16.10
C MET A 460 16.52 -2.08 -14.72
N THR A 461 17.29 -1.01 -14.71
CA THR A 461 17.58 -0.20 -13.53
C THR A 461 16.98 1.20 -13.67
N VAL A 462 16.92 1.93 -12.56
CA VAL A 462 16.50 3.34 -12.52
C VAL A 462 17.37 4.28 -13.37
N PHE A 463 18.54 3.80 -13.84
CA PHE A 463 19.47 4.54 -14.67
C PHE A 463 19.51 4.05 -16.13
N SER A 464 18.87 2.94 -16.45
CA SER A 464 18.97 2.31 -17.77
C SER A 464 17.87 2.74 -18.76
N ASN A 465 16.83 3.42 -18.30
CA ASN A 465 15.69 3.83 -19.12
C ASN A 465 15.31 5.29 -18.82
N GLU A 466 15.57 6.19 -19.76
CA GLU A 466 15.29 7.63 -19.61
C GLU A 466 13.79 7.95 -19.45
N ALA A 467 12.91 7.08 -19.94
CA ALA A 467 11.46 7.26 -19.75
C ALA A 467 11.01 6.91 -18.32
N TYR A 468 11.79 6.11 -17.61
CA TYR A 468 11.49 5.63 -16.26
C TYR A 468 12.70 5.77 -15.33
N PRO A 469 13.18 7.00 -15.06
CA PRO A 469 14.20 7.23 -14.03
C PRO A 469 13.62 6.95 -12.64
N GLN A 470 14.44 7.01 -11.61
CA GLN A 470 14.10 6.65 -10.24
C GLN A 470 12.90 7.40 -9.67
N PHE A 471 12.78 8.71 -10.00
CA PHE A 471 11.77 9.61 -9.46
C PHE A 471 10.84 10.11 -10.55
N LEU A 472 9.56 9.80 -10.40
CA LEU A 472 8.51 10.05 -11.38
C LEU A 472 7.39 10.87 -10.77
N GLN A 473 6.76 11.74 -11.57
CA GLN A 473 5.58 12.51 -11.26
C GLN A 473 4.37 11.89 -11.94
N TYR A 474 3.32 11.58 -11.17
CA TYR A 474 2.03 11.17 -11.73
C TYR A 474 1.17 12.38 -12.09
N ASN A 475 0.50 12.30 -13.24
CA ASN A 475 -0.54 13.24 -13.65
C ASN A 475 -1.85 12.47 -13.85
N ALA A 476 -2.82 12.72 -12.97
CA ALA A 476 -4.10 12.01 -12.97
C ALA A 476 -4.99 12.36 -14.19
N GLU A 477 -4.96 13.61 -14.68
CA GLU A 477 -5.79 14.02 -15.82
C GLU A 477 -5.35 13.35 -17.12
N ALA A 478 -4.03 13.19 -17.31
CA ALA A 478 -3.45 12.60 -18.52
C ALA A 478 -3.18 11.09 -18.41
N ASP A 479 -3.30 10.51 -17.21
CA ASP A 479 -2.80 9.18 -16.89
C ASP A 479 -1.37 8.96 -17.41
N THR A 480 -0.44 9.77 -16.93
CA THR A 480 0.98 9.68 -17.29
C THR A 480 1.88 9.73 -16.07
N ILE A 481 3.01 9.03 -16.15
CA ILE A 481 4.15 9.19 -15.24
C ILE A 481 5.31 9.77 -16.04
N THR A 482 5.93 10.85 -15.54
CA THR A 482 7.04 11.54 -16.20
C THR A 482 8.17 11.78 -15.20
N PRO A 483 9.43 11.93 -15.66
CA PRO A 483 10.52 12.32 -14.76
C PRO A 483 10.18 13.59 -13.98
N ILE A 484 10.54 13.64 -12.70
CA ILE A 484 10.44 14.86 -11.90
C ILE A 484 11.51 15.84 -12.41
N GLU A 485 11.08 17.00 -12.88
CA GLU A 485 12.01 18.10 -13.19
C GLU A 485 12.54 18.71 -11.89
N ALA A 486 13.83 19.05 -11.84
CA ALA A 486 14.38 19.78 -10.71
C ALA A 486 13.64 21.14 -10.64
N GLU A 487 12.94 21.40 -9.55
CA GLU A 487 12.31 22.70 -9.34
C GLU A 487 13.41 23.75 -9.30
N GLU A 488 13.38 24.73 -10.24
CA GLU A 488 14.12 25.97 -10.05
C GLU A 488 13.63 26.61 -8.73
N PRO A 489 14.51 27.15 -7.89
CA PRO A 489 14.09 27.77 -6.64
C PRO A 489 13.00 28.80 -6.96
N ALA A 490 11.77 28.51 -6.56
CA ALA A 490 10.62 29.35 -6.82
C ALA A 490 10.91 30.77 -6.31
N GLY A 491 11.14 31.68 -7.24
CA GLY A 491 11.16 33.08 -6.92
C GLY A 491 9.84 33.43 -6.23
N ASN A 492 9.88 34.18 -5.17
CA ASN A 492 8.92 34.59 -4.14
C ASN A 492 7.43 34.86 -4.58
N THR A 493 6.91 34.21 -5.61
CA THR A 493 5.53 34.33 -6.11
C THR A 493 4.55 33.38 -5.42
N THR A 494 5.03 32.36 -4.71
CA THR A 494 4.20 31.33 -4.08
C THR A 494 3.38 31.85 -2.89
N GLY A 495 3.90 32.77 -2.09
CA GLY A 495 3.15 33.35 -0.95
C GLY A 495 1.92 34.14 -1.35
N PHE A 496 1.99 34.91 -2.46
CA PHE A 496 0.86 35.71 -2.92
C PHE A 496 -0.22 34.87 -3.59
N MET A 497 0.15 33.87 -4.39
CA MET A 497 -0.80 32.95 -5.01
C MET A 497 -1.45 32.03 -3.98
N LYS A 498 -0.70 31.56 -2.97
CA LYS A 498 -1.27 30.82 -1.82
C LYS A 498 -2.29 31.69 -1.07
N PHE A 499 -1.95 32.95 -0.75
CA PHE A 499 -2.85 33.90 -0.11
C PHE A 499 -4.12 34.18 -0.94
N ILE A 500 -4.02 34.32 -2.26
CA ILE A 500 -5.18 34.48 -3.16
C ILE A 500 -6.02 33.18 -3.19
N ASN A 501 -5.42 32.02 -3.25
CA ASN A 501 -6.12 30.76 -3.22
C ASN A 501 -6.84 30.53 -1.88
N ASP A 502 -6.22 30.89 -0.76
CA ASP A 502 -6.83 30.82 0.57
C ASP A 502 -8.03 31.75 0.70
N ILE A 503 -7.96 32.99 0.13
CA ILE A 503 -9.11 33.90 0.03
C ILE A 503 -10.22 33.30 -0.85
N VAL A 504 -9.89 32.73 -1.98
CA VAL A 504 -10.88 32.13 -2.89
C VAL A 504 -11.54 30.90 -2.24
N ARG A 505 -10.78 30.08 -1.49
CA ARG A 505 -11.32 28.96 -0.69
C ARG A 505 -12.25 29.44 0.41
N PHE A 506 -11.84 30.47 1.18
CA PHE A 506 -12.69 31.07 2.21
C PHE A 506 -14.04 31.53 1.64
N PHE A 507 -14.04 32.23 0.50
CA PHE A 507 -15.29 32.67 -0.12
C PHE A 507 -16.12 31.49 -0.68
N LYS A 508 -15.52 30.43 -1.25
CA LYS A 508 -16.24 29.23 -1.69
C LYS A 508 -16.88 28.50 -0.51
N SER A 509 -16.15 28.29 0.58
CA SER A 509 -16.66 27.69 1.81
C SER A 509 -17.79 28.53 2.42
N PHE A 510 -17.60 29.82 2.53
CA PHE A 510 -18.61 30.78 3.03
C PHE A 510 -19.88 30.77 2.17
N PHE A 511 -19.76 30.72 0.83
CA PHE A 511 -20.93 30.64 -0.06
C PHE A 511 -21.64 29.29 0.03
N ASN A 512 -20.93 28.18 0.25
CA ASN A 512 -21.52 26.86 0.45
C ASN A 512 -22.29 26.78 1.78
N VAL A 513 -21.75 27.34 2.86
CA VAL A 513 -22.45 27.44 4.15
C VAL A 513 -23.73 28.28 4.00
N ILE A 514 -23.66 29.43 3.33
CA ILE A 514 -24.82 30.26 3.05
C ILE A 514 -25.83 29.53 2.18
N LYS A 515 -25.42 28.85 1.13
CA LYS A 515 -26.29 28.05 0.24
C LYS A 515 -27.02 26.96 1.03
N ASN A 516 -26.34 26.27 1.92
CA ASN A 516 -26.94 25.22 2.77
C ASN A 516 -27.88 25.76 3.85
N LEU A 517 -27.69 27.01 4.28
CA LEU A 517 -28.61 27.71 5.21
C LEU A 517 -29.90 28.18 4.53
N PHE A 518 -29.90 28.43 3.21
CA PHE A 518 -31.06 28.90 2.47
C PHE A 518 -31.75 27.84 1.62
N THR A 519 -31.24 26.59 1.60
CA THR A 519 -31.85 25.43 0.89
C THR A 519 -32.49 24.40 1.82
N LYS A 520 -32.67 24.72 3.11
CA LYS A 520 -33.47 23.95 4.08
C LYS A 520 -34.80 24.61 4.34
#